data_a47e0b9e163de9eb7711beae718b13f9
#
_entry.id   a47e0b9e163de9eb7711beae718b13f9
#
_cell.length_a   1.000
_cell.length_b   1.000
_cell.length_c   1.000
_cell.angle_alpha   90.00
_cell.angle_beta   90.00
_cell.angle_gamma   90.00
#
_symmetry.space_group_name_H-M   'P 1'
#
loop_
_entity.id
_entity.type
_entity.pdbx_description
1 polymer ?
#
loop_
_entity_poly.entity_id
_entity_poly.type
_entity_poly.pdbx_seq_one_letter_code
_entity_poly.pdbx_strand_id
1 'polypeptide(L)'
;LEQISSFAVSPLGKEEILSISPINEKDEIEYQLDLVSEYTSSFDNENKIPNHYFDEFLKEIKLLKIENSTIEVEGFRKISNTNYTVNKLIKFFKKFKRYYPVLYSMSNHIEFDEKPKKKISSVIDNYGNILNSASEKLFSVRKEIGVVKSKIGKTFQAALKYYNSTDYLDDIKESFVDNRRVLA
;
A
#
# COMPACT_ATOMS: atom_id res chain seq x y z
N LEU A 1 6.90 15.10 26.11
CA LEU A 1 6.13 14.36 25.09
C LEU A 1 6.87 14.24 23.76
N GLU A 2 7.59 15.27 23.28
CA GLU A 2 8.34 15.24 22.02
C GLU A 2 9.32 14.05 21.93
N GLN A 3 10.10 13.81 23.00
CA GLN A 3 11.04 12.69 23.06
C GLN A 3 10.30 11.34 22.99
N ILE A 4 9.15 11.20 23.65
CA ILE A 4 8.34 9.98 23.62
C ILE A 4 7.72 9.81 22.23
N SER A 5 7.25 10.87 21.61
CA SER A 5 6.64 10.82 20.28
C SER A 5 7.60 10.35 19.16
N SER A 6 8.93 10.48 19.39
CA SER A 6 9.93 9.97 18.44
C SER A 6 9.95 8.43 18.34
N PHE A 7 9.42 7.73 19.34
CA PHE A 7 9.29 6.26 19.35
C PHE A 7 7.96 5.76 18.75
N ALA A 8 7.06 6.67 18.40
CA ALA A 8 5.78 6.26 17.80
C ALA A 8 5.99 5.55 16.47
N VAL A 9 5.29 4.44 16.28
CA VAL A 9 5.41 3.57 15.10
C VAL A 9 4.68 4.16 13.89
N SER A 10 3.70 5.06 14.09
CA SER A 10 2.92 5.68 13.01
C SER A 10 2.77 7.19 13.21
N PRO A 11 2.50 7.96 12.13
CA PRO A 11 2.23 9.39 12.24
C PRO A 11 1.07 9.72 13.18
N LEU A 12 -0.03 8.98 13.09
CA LEU A 12 -1.19 9.15 13.98
C LEU A 12 -0.85 8.84 15.44
N GLY A 13 -0.03 7.83 15.71
CA GLY A 13 0.47 7.54 17.05
C GLY A 13 1.34 8.67 17.61
N LYS A 14 2.10 9.35 16.75
CA LYS A 14 2.88 10.52 17.13
C LYS A 14 1.98 11.69 17.55
N GLU A 15 0.94 11.96 16.77
CA GLU A 15 -0.05 13.01 17.08
C GLU A 15 -0.77 12.70 18.38
N GLU A 16 -1.18 11.46 18.60
CA GLU A 16 -1.84 10.99 19.82
C GLU A 16 -0.95 11.22 21.06
N ILE A 17 0.32 10.83 20.99
CA ILE A 17 1.28 11.08 22.11
C ILE A 17 1.41 12.57 22.42
N LEU A 18 1.46 13.42 21.39
CA LEU A 18 1.58 14.86 21.60
C LEU A 18 0.32 15.49 22.19
N SER A 19 -0.83 14.85 22.03
CA SER A 19 -2.12 15.29 22.59
C SER A 19 -2.38 14.83 24.03
N ILE A 20 -1.54 13.94 24.58
CA ILE A 20 -1.70 13.41 25.95
C ILE A 20 -1.70 14.56 26.96
N SER A 21 -2.72 14.59 27.80
CA SER A 21 -2.87 15.48 28.94
C SER A 21 -2.90 14.68 30.26
N PRO A 22 -2.61 15.31 31.40
CA PRO A 22 -2.69 14.63 32.70
C PRO A 22 -4.09 14.08 32.96
N ILE A 23 -4.16 12.83 33.42
CA ILE A 23 -5.40 12.12 33.79
C ILE A 23 -5.49 12.14 35.32
N ASN A 24 -6.68 12.44 35.85
CA ASN A 24 -6.92 12.51 37.30
C ASN A 24 -7.83 11.37 37.81
N GLU A 25 -8.55 10.68 36.90
CA GLU A 25 -9.45 9.60 37.26
C GLU A 25 -8.66 8.29 37.42
N LYS A 26 -8.79 7.67 38.61
CA LYS A 26 -8.04 6.48 38.98
C LYS A 26 -8.25 5.32 37.99
N ASP A 27 -9.49 5.03 37.65
CA ASP A 27 -9.85 3.90 36.79
C ASP A 27 -9.27 4.06 35.37
N GLU A 28 -9.25 5.30 34.86
CA GLU A 28 -8.65 5.62 33.58
C GLU A 28 -7.13 5.45 33.61
N ILE A 29 -6.48 5.92 34.70
CA ILE A 29 -5.03 5.73 34.87
C ILE A 29 -4.68 4.25 34.90
N GLU A 30 -5.41 3.44 35.69
CA GLU A 30 -5.18 2.00 35.79
C GLU A 30 -5.38 1.32 34.40
N TYR A 31 -6.42 1.67 33.67
CA TYR A 31 -6.65 1.17 32.31
C TYR A 31 -5.51 1.48 31.34
N GLN A 32 -5.01 2.72 31.36
CA GLN A 32 -3.89 3.12 30.50
C GLN A 32 -2.59 2.40 30.88
N LEU A 33 -2.33 2.21 32.18
CA LEU A 33 -1.18 1.45 32.67
C LEU A 33 -1.27 -0.03 32.27
N ASP A 34 -2.45 -0.62 32.32
CA ASP A 34 -2.67 -2.01 31.89
C ASP A 34 -2.43 -2.17 30.38
N LEU A 35 -2.88 -1.23 29.54
CA LEU A 35 -2.60 -1.23 28.09
C LEU A 35 -1.08 -1.21 27.83
N VAL A 36 -0.35 -0.33 28.51
CA VAL A 36 1.11 -0.23 28.39
C VAL A 36 1.78 -1.50 28.88
N SER A 37 1.34 -2.04 30.01
CA SER A 37 1.87 -3.29 30.58
C SER A 37 1.69 -4.47 29.64
N GLU A 38 0.49 -4.67 29.06
CA GLU A 38 0.25 -5.71 28.08
C GLU A 38 1.10 -5.54 26.82
N TYR A 39 1.23 -4.31 26.31
CA TYR A 39 2.04 -4.03 25.15
C TYR A 39 3.52 -4.33 25.40
N THR A 40 4.07 -3.85 26.51
CA THR A 40 5.48 -4.09 26.86
C THR A 40 5.78 -5.56 27.13
N SER A 41 4.85 -6.29 27.74
CA SER A 41 4.99 -7.75 27.95
C SER A 41 5.14 -8.52 26.64
N SER A 42 4.65 -7.96 25.52
CA SER A 42 4.76 -8.61 24.21
C SER A 42 6.20 -8.68 23.69
N PHE A 43 7.11 -7.86 24.19
CA PHE A 43 8.52 -7.89 23.76
C PHE A 43 9.27 -9.10 24.31
N ASP A 44 8.86 -9.61 25.48
CA ASP A 44 9.48 -10.73 26.16
C ASP A 44 8.74 -12.06 25.89
N ASN A 45 7.58 -12.00 25.24
CA ASN A 45 6.75 -13.14 24.92
C ASN A 45 7.08 -13.76 23.57
N GLU A 46 6.85 -15.09 23.44
CA GLU A 46 6.85 -15.75 22.12
C GLU A 46 5.73 -15.25 21.21
N ASN A 47 4.62 -14.81 21.79
CA ASN A 47 3.43 -14.28 21.08
C ASN A 47 3.56 -12.76 20.89
N LYS A 48 4.55 -12.31 20.13
CA LYS A 48 4.80 -10.89 19.87
C LYS A 48 3.67 -10.26 19.06
N ILE A 49 3.28 -9.05 19.44
CA ILE A 49 2.34 -8.26 18.65
C ILE A 49 2.92 -8.04 17.26
N PRO A 50 2.18 -8.35 16.18
CA PRO A 50 2.67 -8.18 14.81
C PRO A 50 2.94 -6.70 14.50
N ASN A 51 3.80 -6.46 13.48
CA ASN A 51 4.03 -5.10 13.00
C ASN A 51 2.70 -4.41 12.69
N HIS A 52 2.51 -3.23 13.26
CA HIS A 52 1.31 -2.42 13.20
C HIS A 52 1.57 -1.01 12.64
N TYR A 53 2.68 -0.82 11.95
CA TYR A 53 2.94 0.40 11.19
C TYR A 53 1.93 0.54 10.04
N PHE A 54 1.49 1.78 9.83
CA PHE A 54 0.71 2.20 8.65
C PHE A 54 1.01 3.67 8.34
N ASP A 55 0.90 4.01 7.06
CA ASP A 55 1.04 5.38 6.59
C ASP A 55 -0.20 6.20 6.93
N GLU A 56 -0.05 7.52 7.03
CA GLU A 56 -1.20 8.41 7.16
C GLU A 56 -2.10 8.29 5.93
N PHE A 57 -3.39 8.12 6.14
CA PHE A 57 -4.42 7.94 5.11
C PHE A 57 -5.69 8.77 5.34
N LEU A 58 -5.70 9.65 6.35
CA LEU A 58 -6.88 10.47 6.68
C LEU A 58 -7.25 11.42 5.55
N LYS A 59 -6.26 11.93 4.80
CA LYS A 59 -6.49 12.77 3.62
C LYS A 59 -7.28 12.00 2.56
N GLU A 60 -6.90 10.76 2.30
CA GLU A 60 -7.54 9.88 1.33
C GLU A 60 -8.99 9.56 1.75
N ILE A 61 -9.22 9.28 3.03
CA ILE A 61 -10.59 9.07 3.55
C ILE A 61 -11.45 10.32 3.42
N LYS A 62 -10.88 11.50 3.68
CA LYS A 62 -11.60 12.77 3.48
C LYS A 62 -11.98 12.98 2.00
N LEU A 63 -11.06 12.68 1.08
CA LEU A 63 -11.31 12.77 -0.36
C LEU A 63 -12.41 11.81 -0.80
N LEU A 64 -12.43 10.55 -0.31
CA LEU A 64 -13.47 9.57 -0.64
C LEU A 64 -14.90 10.00 -0.24
N LYS A 65 -15.04 10.97 0.67
CA LYS A 65 -16.34 11.53 1.06
C LYS A 65 -16.84 12.63 0.10
N ILE A 66 -16.00 13.11 -0.79
CA ILE A 66 -16.33 14.18 -1.74
C ILE A 66 -16.72 13.54 -3.07
N GLU A 67 -17.94 13.84 -3.52
CA GLU A 67 -18.44 13.34 -4.80
C GLU A 67 -17.55 13.83 -5.97
N ASN A 68 -17.29 12.93 -6.92
CA ASN A 68 -16.40 13.17 -8.07
C ASN A 68 -14.93 13.46 -7.71
N SER A 69 -14.50 13.27 -6.47
CA SER A 69 -13.08 13.32 -6.14
C SER A 69 -12.34 12.07 -6.66
N THR A 70 -11.05 12.20 -6.86
CA THR A 70 -10.17 11.11 -7.26
C THR A 70 -9.08 10.91 -6.22
N ILE A 71 -8.69 9.67 -6.00
CA ILE A 71 -7.54 9.31 -5.17
C ILE A 71 -6.51 8.65 -6.07
N GLU A 72 -5.26 8.97 -5.83
CA GLU A 72 -4.14 8.33 -6.53
C GLU A 72 -3.95 6.89 -6.07
N VAL A 73 -3.28 6.09 -6.91
CA VAL A 73 -3.00 4.66 -6.63
C VAL A 73 -2.32 4.47 -5.28
N GLU A 74 -1.39 5.37 -4.92
CA GLU A 74 -0.68 5.32 -3.64
C GLU A 74 -1.62 5.50 -2.45
N GLY A 75 -2.64 6.36 -2.57
CA GLY A 75 -3.68 6.51 -1.54
C GLY A 75 -4.48 5.22 -1.32
N PHE A 76 -4.85 4.52 -2.40
CA PHE A 76 -5.49 3.20 -2.28
C PHE A 76 -4.57 2.16 -1.65
N ARG A 77 -3.27 2.19 -1.94
CA ARG A 77 -2.28 1.32 -1.27
C ARG A 77 -2.25 1.54 0.23
N LYS A 78 -2.17 2.79 0.68
CA LYS A 78 -2.21 3.14 2.11
C LYS A 78 -3.46 2.60 2.79
N ILE A 79 -4.64 2.83 2.21
CA ILE A 79 -5.91 2.31 2.72
C ILE A 79 -5.89 0.78 2.80
N SER A 80 -5.44 0.11 1.75
CA SER A 80 -5.35 -1.35 1.70
C SER A 80 -4.40 -1.92 2.76
N ASN A 81 -3.23 -1.31 2.94
CA ASN A 81 -2.24 -1.72 3.93
C ASN A 81 -2.74 -1.51 5.35
N THR A 82 -3.39 -0.36 5.62
CA THR A 82 -3.99 -0.10 6.94
C THR A 82 -5.10 -1.10 7.24
N ASN A 83 -5.99 -1.36 6.29
CA ASN A 83 -7.04 -2.37 6.44
C ASN A 83 -6.46 -3.76 6.73
N TYR A 84 -5.39 -4.14 6.03
CA TYR A 84 -4.69 -5.40 6.28
C TYR A 84 -4.08 -5.46 7.68
N THR A 85 -3.39 -4.40 8.09
CA THR A 85 -2.74 -4.31 9.41
C THR A 85 -3.77 -4.39 10.54
N VAL A 86 -4.86 -3.63 10.45
CA VAL A 86 -5.95 -3.65 11.45
C VAL A 86 -6.58 -5.04 11.53
N ASN A 87 -6.92 -5.64 10.41
CA ASN A 87 -7.51 -6.98 10.38
C ASN A 87 -6.56 -8.05 10.95
N LYS A 88 -5.24 -7.89 10.74
CA LYS A 88 -4.22 -8.77 11.32
C LYS A 88 -4.16 -8.64 12.83
N LEU A 89 -4.24 -7.41 13.36
CA LEU A 89 -4.27 -7.15 14.79
C LEU A 89 -5.54 -7.70 15.44
N ILE A 90 -6.71 -7.51 14.84
CA ILE A 90 -7.99 -8.07 15.34
C ILE A 90 -7.89 -9.60 15.45
N LYS A 91 -7.39 -10.28 14.41
CA LYS A 91 -7.19 -11.74 14.45
C LYS A 91 -6.18 -12.14 15.54
N PHE A 92 -5.10 -11.37 15.69
CA PHE A 92 -4.08 -11.64 16.68
C PHE A 92 -4.64 -11.52 18.10
N PHE A 93 -5.24 -10.42 18.47
CA PHE A 93 -5.79 -10.22 19.81
C PHE A 93 -6.94 -11.18 20.12
N LYS A 94 -7.77 -11.52 19.14
CA LYS A 94 -8.78 -12.57 19.30
C LYS A 94 -8.17 -13.95 19.62
N LYS A 95 -7.06 -14.31 18.96
CA LYS A 95 -6.34 -15.56 19.18
C LYS A 95 -5.67 -15.58 20.56
N PHE A 96 -5.08 -14.47 20.95
CA PHE A 96 -4.26 -14.35 22.16
C PHE A 96 -4.97 -13.58 23.30
N LYS A 97 -6.28 -13.54 23.32
CA LYS A 97 -7.10 -12.81 24.30
C LYS A 97 -6.81 -13.11 25.77
N ARG A 98 -6.24 -14.28 26.07
CA ARG A 98 -5.83 -14.65 27.43
C ARG A 98 -4.53 -13.99 27.87
N TYR A 99 -3.69 -13.63 26.93
CA TYR A 99 -2.40 -12.97 27.17
C TYR A 99 -2.53 -11.44 27.13
N TYR A 100 -3.47 -10.94 26.34
CA TYR A 100 -3.71 -9.52 26.08
C TYR A 100 -5.19 -9.17 26.24
N PRO A 101 -5.78 -9.33 27.45
CA PRO A 101 -7.21 -9.12 27.66
C PRO A 101 -7.64 -7.66 27.45
N VAL A 102 -6.84 -6.68 27.87
CA VAL A 102 -7.17 -5.26 27.75
C VAL A 102 -7.06 -4.78 26.29
N LEU A 103 -5.97 -5.14 25.61
CA LEU A 103 -5.78 -4.86 24.17
C LEU A 103 -6.85 -5.57 23.32
N TYR A 104 -7.25 -6.80 23.71
CA TYR A 104 -8.37 -7.49 23.06
C TYR A 104 -9.69 -6.72 23.26
N SER A 105 -9.98 -6.28 24.47
CA SER A 105 -11.19 -5.49 24.76
C SER A 105 -11.24 -4.22 23.92
N MET A 106 -10.13 -3.50 23.83
CA MET A 106 -9.99 -2.32 22.98
C MET A 106 -10.26 -2.65 21.50
N SER A 107 -9.72 -3.77 21.00
CA SER A 107 -9.86 -4.16 19.60
C SER A 107 -11.22 -4.77 19.24
N ASN A 108 -11.99 -5.23 20.22
CA ASN A 108 -13.26 -5.94 20.02
C ASN A 108 -14.39 -5.05 19.48
N HIS A 109 -14.24 -3.74 19.58
CA HIS A 109 -15.18 -2.76 19.02
C HIS A 109 -14.94 -2.48 17.54
N ILE A 110 -13.82 -2.97 16.98
CA ILE A 110 -13.44 -2.74 15.58
C ILE A 110 -13.96 -3.91 14.75
N GLU A 111 -14.75 -3.61 13.71
CA GLU A 111 -15.27 -4.62 12.81
C GLU A 111 -14.16 -5.17 11.89
N PHE A 112 -14.09 -6.51 11.83
CA PHE A 112 -13.23 -7.21 10.88
C PHE A 112 -13.84 -7.14 9.47
N ASP A 113 -13.21 -6.43 8.55
CA ASP A 113 -13.68 -6.33 7.17
C ASP A 113 -12.52 -6.43 6.17
N GLU A 114 -12.56 -7.44 5.30
CA GLU A 114 -11.60 -7.63 4.21
C GLU A 114 -12.06 -7.03 2.87
N LYS A 115 -13.29 -6.52 2.78
CA LYS A 115 -13.86 -6.02 1.52
C LYS A 115 -13.04 -4.88 0.91
N PRO A 116 -12.57 -3.86 1.67
CA PRO A 116 -11.76 -2.78 1.11
C PRO A 116 -10.49 -3.32 0.44
N LYS A 117 -9.74 -4.17 1.14
CA LYS A 117 -8.53 -4.80 0.59
C LYS A 117 -8.85 -5.64 -0.65
N LYS A 118 -9.89 -6.47 -0.62
CA LYS A 118 -10.27 -7.32 -1.78
C LYS A 118 -10.64 -6.49 -2.99
N LYS A 119 -11.42 -5.41 -2.82
CA LYS A 119 -11.77 -4.50 -3.90
C LYS A 119 -10.56 -3.79 -4.48
N ILE A 120 -9.66 -3.27 -3.64
CA ILE A 120 -8.46 -2.60 -4.10
C ILE A 120 -7.54 -3.57 -4.84
N SER A 121 -7.29 -4.75 -4.29
CA SER A 121 -6.42 -5.76 -4.91
C SER A 121 -6.97 -6.39 -6.19
N SER A 122 -8.25 -6.25 -6.49
CA SER A 122 -8.81 -6.63 -7.80
C SER A 122 -8.47 -5.65 -8.93
N VAL A 123 -8.01 -4.44 -8.56
CA VAL A 123 -7.69 -3.35 -9.50
C VAL A 123 -6.21 -3.01 -9.52
N ILE A 124 -5.55 -3.08 -8.36
CA ILE A 124 -4.16 -2.64 -8.15
C ILE A 124 -3.36 -3.79 -7.57
N ASP A 125 -2.15 -4.03 -8.12
CA ASP A 125 -1.23 -5.02 -7.58
C ASP A 125 -0.44 -4.50 -6.35
N ASN A 126 0.38 -5.37 -5.75
CA ASN A 126 1.18 -5.03 -4.58
C ASN A 126 2.27 -3.97 -4.86
N TYR A 127 2.59 -3.71 -6.13
CA TYR A 127 3.59 -2.72 -6.56
C TYR A 127 2.97 -1.37 -6.94
N GLY A 128 1.63 -1.27 -6.89
CA GLY A 128 0.91 -0.06 -7.29
C GLY A 128 0.60 0.04 -8.78
N ASN A 129 0.73 -1.06 -9.55
CA ASN A 129 0.35 -1.06 -10.95
C ASN A 129 -1.13 -1.41 -11.09
N ILE A 130 -1.81 -0.74 -12.02
CA ILE A 130 -3.19 -1.08 -12.36
C ILE A 130 -3.19 -2.37 -13.17
N LEU A 131 -3.92 -3.37 -12.68
CA LEU A 131 -4.05 -4.69 -13.30
C LEU A 131 -4.71 -4.58 -14.69
N ASN A 132 -4.34 -5.47 -15.60
CA ASN A 132 -5.02 -5.57 -16.91
C ASN A 132 -6.51 -5.89 -16.76
N SER A 133 -6.86 -6.66 -15.73
CA SER A 133 -8.23 -7.06 -15.39
C SER A 133 -9.05 -5.97 -14.69
N ALA A 134 -8.48 -4.79 -14.45
CA ALA A 134 -9.17 -3.70 -13.75
C ALA A 134 -10.42 -3.21 -14.52
N SER A 135 -10.41 -3.27 -15.86
CA SER A 135 -11.59 -3.10 -16.68
C SER A 135 -11.41 -3.80 -18.05
N GLU A 136 -12.52 -4.23 -18.66
CA GLU A 136 -12.52 -4.84 -19.99
C GLU A 136 -11.95 -3.88 -21.05
N LYS A 137 -12.31 -2.61 -20.98
CA LYS A 137 -11.80 -1.58 -21.90
C LYS A 137 -10.28 -1.43 -21.78
N LEU A 138 -9.74 -1.39 -20.55
CA LEU A 138 -8.29 -1.30 -20.33
C LEU A 138 -7.57 -2.52 -20.89
N PHE A 139 -8.11 -3.70 -20.66
CA PHE A 139 -7.57 -4.95 -21.19
C PHE A 139 -7.52 -4.93 -22.74
N SER A 140 -8.62 -4.54 -23.40
CA SER A 140 -8.70 -4.43 -24.87
C SER A 140 -7.66 -3.43 -25.40
N VAL A 141 -7.61 -2.21 -24.84
CA VAL A 141 -6.67 -1.18 -25.29
C VAL A 141 -5.21 -1.63 -25.10
N ARG A 142 -4.86 -2.22 -23.95
CA ARG A 142 -3.50 -2.73 -23.74
C ARG A 142 -3.14 -3.86 -24.69
N LYS A 143 -4.11 -4.74 -25.02
CA LYS A 143 -3.93 -5.79 -26.03
C LYS A 143 -3.67 -5.20 -27.41
N GLU A 144 -4.45 -4.20 -27.83
CA GLU A 144 -4.26 -3.48 -29.10
C GLU A 144 -2.90 -2.81 -29.18
N ILE A 145 -2.49 -2.11 -28.12
CA ILE A 145 -1.14 -1.51 -28.02
C ILE A 145 -0.06 -2.60 -28.21
N GLY A 146 -0.23 -3.76 -27.56
CA GLY A 146 0.71 -4.88 -27.72
C GLY A 146 0.81 -5.37 -29.16
N VAL A 147 -0.31 -5.50 -29.86
CA VAL A 147 -0.37 -5.88 -31.26
C VAL A 147 0.33 -4.86 -32.16
N VAL A 148 0.06 -3.56 -31.94
CA VAL A 148 0.69 -2.48 -32.72
C VAL A 148 2.19 -2.45 -32.49
N LYS A 149 2.64 -2.52 -31.22
CA LYS A 149 4.08 -2.59 -30.88
C LYS A 149 4.77 -3.78 -31.55
N SER A 150 4.11 -4.95 -31.57
CA SER A 150 4.65 -6.14 -32.25
C SER A 150 4.78 -5.94 -33.77
N LYS A 151 3.77 -5.30 -34.40
CA LYS A 151 3.84 -4.96 -35.83
C LYS A 151 4.98 -4.00 -36.13
N ILE A 152 5.12 -2.93 -35.35
CA ILE A 152 6.22 -1.96 -35.47
C ILE A 152 7.57 -2.69 -35.35
N GLY A 153 7.71 -3.56 -34.34
CA GLY A 153 8.94 -4.34 -34.16
C GLY A 153 9.28 -5.21 -35.35
N LYS A 154 8.30 -5.92 -35.92
CA LYS A 154 8.49 -6.76 -37.12
C LYS A 154 8.87 -5.94 -38.34
N THR A 155 8.18 -4.82 -38.59
CA THR A 155 8.49 -3.91 -39.69
C THR A 155 9.89 -3.32 -39.57
N PHE A 156 10.27 -2.91 -38.34
CA PHE A 156 11.62 -2.39 -38.08
C PHE A 156 12.70 -3.46 -38.35
N GLN A 157 12.49 -4.69 -37.88
CA GLN A 157 13.44 -5.79 -38.13
C GLN A 157 13.56 -6.14 -39.62
N ALA A 158 12.47 -6.09 -40.38
CA ALA A 158 12.48 -6.28 -41.83
C ALA A 158 13.29 -5.17 -42.53
N ALA A 159 13.06 -3.91 -42.13
CA ALA A 159 13.83 -2.77 -42.65
C ALA A 159 15.33 -2.89 -42.28
N LEU A 160 15.63 -3.19 -41.03
CA LEU A 160 17.01 -3.41 -40.56
C LEU A 160 17.73 -4.48 -41.41
N LYS A 161 17.06 -5.61 -41.64
CA LYS A 161 17.61 -6.68 -42.46
C LYS A 161 17.85 -6.23 -43.90
N TYR A 162 16.93 -5.50 -44.50
CA TYR A 162 17.04 -4.99 -45.86
C TYR A 162 18.23 -4.02 -46.01
N TYR A 163 18.28 -2.97 -45.18
CA TYR A 163 19.32 -1.96 -45.26
C TYR A 163 20.71 -2.50 -44.83
N ASN A 164 20.76 -3.47 -43.93
CA ASN A 164 22.01 -4.15 -43.61
C ASN A 164 22.56 -4.99 -44.78
N SER A 165 21.67 -5.56 -45.61
CA SER A 165 22.09 -6.34 -46.79
C SER A 165 22.56 -5.47 -47.98
N THR A 166 22.22 -4.18 -47.94
CA THR A 166 22.62 -3.20 -48.98
C THR A 166 23.76 -2.30 -48.57
N ASP A 167 24.35 -2.55 -47.39
CA ASP A 167 25.48 -1.80 -46.84
C ASP A 167 25.23 -0.29 -46.63
N TYR A 168 23.97 0.05 -46.36
CA TYR A 168 23.54 1.43 -46.09
C TYR A 168 23.56 1.82 -44.62
N LEU A 169 23.88 0.91 -43.71
CA LEU A 169 23.90 1.14 -42.28
C LEU A 169 25.30 1.30 -41.77
N ASP A 170 25.49 2.20 -40.80
CA ASP A 170 26.75 2.41 -40.11
C ASP A 170 27.11 1.21 -39.18
N ASP A 171 28.23 1.23 -38.54
CA ASP A 171 28.66 0.20 -37.57
C ASP A 171 27.64 0.04 -36.44
N ILE A 172 27.07 1.13 -35.98
CA ILE A 172 25.93 1.16 -35.04
C ILE A 172 24.65 1.18 -35.87
N LYS A 173 24.06 0.00 -36.12
CA LYS A 173 22.96 -0.19 -37.06
C LYS A 173 21.61 0.39 -36.58
N GLU A 174 21.47 0.69 -35.30
CA GLU A 174 20.24 1.24 -34.73
C GLU A 174 20.54 2.17 -33.57
N SER A 175 19.73 3.22 -33.43
CA SER A 175 19.82 4.22 -32.38
C SER A 175 18.44 4.72 -31.94
N PHE A 176 18.38 5.65 -31.00
CA PHE A 176 17.16 6.30 -30.57
C PHE A 176 17.28 7.81 -30.78
N VAL A 177 16.30 8.39 -31.49
CA VAL A 177 16.14 9.83 -31.66
C VAL A 177 14.74 10.21 -31.21
N ASP A 178 14.62 11.15 -30.29
CA ASP A 178 13.34 11.59 -29.69
C ASP A 178 12.44 10.42 -29.23
N ASN A 179 13.03 9.46 -28.49
CA ASN A 179 12.36 8.23 -28.06
C ASN A 179 11.85 7.32 -29.20
N ARG A 180 12.27 7.55 -30.44
CA ARG A 180 11.95 6.71 -31.58
C ARG A 180 13.17 5.88 -31.97
N ARG A 181 12.95 4.59 -32.14
CA ARG A 181 13.97 3.68 -32.68
C ARG A 181 14.19 3.98 -34.17
N VAL A 182 15.43 4.25 -34.54
CA VAL A 182 15.83 4.62 -35.90
C VAL A 182 16.95 3.70 -36.39
N LEU A 183 17.05 3.56 -37.69
CA LEU A 183 18.23 2.96 -38.36
C LEU A 183 19.30 4.04 -38.49
N ALA A 184 20.55 3.69 -38.23
CA ALA A 184 21.70 4.60 -38.30
C ALA A 184 22.60 4.19 -39.46
#